data_5eda476a1fb4533273ce1186271aa888
#
_entry.id   5eda476a1fb4533273ce1186271aa888
#
_cell.length_a   1.000
_cell.length_b   1.000
_cell.length_c   1.000
_cell.angle_alpha   90.00
_cell.angle_beta   90.00
_cell.angle_gamma   90.00
#
_symmetry.space_group_name_H-M   'P 1'
#
loop_
_entity.id
_entity.type
_entity.pdbx_description
1 polymer ?
#
loop_
_entity_poly.entity_id
_entity_poly.type
_entity_poly.pdbx_seq_one_letter_code
_entity_poly.pdbx_strand_id
1 'polypeptide(L)'
;MKILKAKEMQLLDQRTIEGLGMPSILLMEKAGLSVVEAIRRVFPHVKRVLVVAGKGNNGGDGLVVARHLHLLGYKVGYVLALGEDLKGDAGLQLKILKSLGLEPLREVDFKDFDLVVDALFGTGFE
;
A
#
# COMPACT_ATOMS: atom_id res chain seq x y z
N MET A 1 -2.07 -10.22 -15.47
CA MET A 1 -1.79 -9.41 -14.27
C MET A 1 -3.06 -8.73 -13.78
N LYS A 2 -3.27 -8.73 -12.48
CA LYS A 2 -4.45 -8.11 -11.88
C LYS A 2 -4.06 -6.80 -11.22
N ILE A 3 -5.01 -5.85 -11.18
CA ILE A 3 -4.78 -4.53 -10.61
C ILE A 3 -5.85 -4.24 -9.56
N LEU A 4 -5.41 -3.78 -8.41
CA LEU A 4 -6.29 -3.35 -7.33
C LEU A 4 -5.96 -1.89 -7.02
N LYS A 5 -6.98 -1.03 -7.03
CA LYS A 5 -6.80 0.40 -6.75
C LYS A 5 -7.15 0.70 -5.30
N ALA A 6 -6.29 1.48 -4.66
CA ALA A 6 -6.43 1.81 -3.25
C ALA A 6 -7.31 3.03 -2.99
N LYS A 7 -7.71 3.76 -4.02
CA LYS A 7 -8.43 5.03 -3.82
C LYS A 7 -9.78 4.86 -3.13
N GLU A 8 -10.42 3.72 -3.31
CA GLU A 8 -11.71 3.47 -2.66
C GLU A 8 -11.58 3.41 -1.15
N MET A 9 -10.45 2.95 -0.67
CA MET A 9 -10.17 2.88 0.76
C MET A 9 -9.93 4.25 1.35
N GLN A 10 -9.36 5.15 0.58
CA GLN A 10 -9.10 6.50 1.07
C GLN A 10 -10.40 7.24 1.37
N LEU A 11 -11.45 7.01 0.60
CA LEU A 11 -12.77 7.58 0.91
C LEU A 11 -13.28 7.10 2.26
N LEU A 12 -13.11 5.83 2.53
CA LEU A 12 -13.53 5.26 3.79
C LEU A 12 -12.74 5.87 4.95
N ASP A 13 -11.44 6.04 4.78
CA ASP A 13 -10.58 6.64 5.80
C ASP A 13 -11.01 8.05 6.15
N GLN A 14 -11.28 8.88 5.15
CA GLN A 14 -11.72 10.25 5.40
C GLN A 14 -12.97 10.30 6.26
N ARG A 15 -13.95 9.46 5.95
CA ARG A 15 -15.18 9.42 6.74
C ARG A 15 -14.91 9.02 8.18
N THR A 16 -14.00 8.07 8.37
CA THR A 16 -13.65 7.61 9.70
C THR A 16 -12.95 8.70 10.50
N ILE A 17 -12.03 9.42 9.87
CA ILE A 17 -11.34 10.54 10.51
C ILE A 17 -12.34 11.59 10.98
N GLU A 18 -13.23 12.00 10.11
CA GLU A 18 -14.22 13.03 10.41
C GLU A 18 -15.19 12.58 11.48
N GLY A 19 -15.56 11.31 11.47
CA GLY A 19 -16.56 10.82 12.39
C GLY A 19 -16.04 10.40 13.75
N LEU A 20 -14.81 9.88 13.82
CA LEU A 20 -14.30 9.25 15.02
C LEU A 20 -13.09 9.93 15.64
N GLY A 21 -12.47 10.87 14.93
CA GLY A 21 -11.27 11.55 15.45
C GLY A 21 -10.08 10.62 15.70
N MET A 22 -10.00 9.51 14.99
CA MET A 22 -8.91 8.57 15.17
C MET A 22 -7.60 9.12 14.60
N PRO A 23 -6.45 8.80 15.22
CA PRO A 23 -5.16 9.18 14.64
C PRO A 23 -4.98 8.63 13.24
N SER A 24 -4.44 9.45 12.36
CA SER A 24 -4.30 9.10 10.93
C SER A 24 -3.47 7.85 10.71
N ILE A 25 -2.45 7.63 11.53
CA ILE A 25 -1.60 6.45 11.34
C ILE A 25 -2.37 5.14 11.59
N LEU A 26 -3.31 5.16 12.52
CA LEU A 26 -4.14 3.99 12.79
C LEU A 26 -5.12 3.73 11.65
N LEU A 27 -5.65 4.81 11.07
CA LEU A 27 -6.55 4.68 9.92
C LEU A 27 -5.80 4.14 8.71
N MET A 28 -4.58 4.58 8.51
CA MET A 28 -3.74 4.07 7.44
C MET A 28 -3.47 2.57 7.63
N GLU A 29 -3.18 2.16 8.84
CA GLU A 29 -2.97 0.74 9.14
C GLU A 29 -4.23 -0.07 8.83
N LYS A 30 -5.38 0.41 9.27
CA LYS A 30 -6.64 -0.26 9.04
C LYS A 30 -6.97 -0.35 7.54
N ALA A 31 -6.72 0.73 6.81
CA ALA A 31 -6.95 0.76 5.37
C ALA A 31 -6.10 -0.29 4.66
N GLY A 32 -4.82 -0.35 4.99
CA GLY A 32 -3.94 -1.34 4.39
C GLY A 32 -4.36 -2.77 4.71
N LEU A 33 -4.75 -3.03 5.96
CA LEU A 33 -5.22 -4.35 6.34
C LEU A 33 -6.49 -4.76 5.59
N SER A 34 -7.38 -3.81 5.32
CA SER A 34 -8.59 -4.09 4.53
C SER A 34 -8.24 -4.55 3.13
N VAL A 35 -7.22 -3.95 2.52
CA VAL A 35 -6.76 -4.39 1.19
C VAL A 35 -6.16 -5.78 1.26
N VAL A 36 -5.34 -6.04 2.28
CA VAL A 36 -4.74 -7.37 2.45
C VAL A 36 -5.82 -8.44 2.55
N GLU A 37 -6.86 -8.18 3.34
CA GLU A 37 -7.99 -9.11 3.44
C GLU A 37 -8.66 -9.32 2.10
N ALA A 38 -8.88 -8.24 1.35
CA ALA A 38 -9.50 -8.32 0.03
C ALA A 38 -8.65 -9.14 -0.93
N ILE A 39 -7.33 -8.93 -0.91
CA ILE A 39 -6.41 -9.70 -1.76
C ILE A 39 -6.53 -11.19 -1.44
N ARG A 40 -6.53 -11.54 -0.17
CA ARG A 40 -6.57 -12.93 0.23
C ARG A 40 -7.90 -13.59 -0.10
N ARG A 41 -8.98 -12.83 -0.04
CA ARG A 41 -10.31 -13.34 -0.33
C ARG A 41 -10.58 -13.44 -1.83
N VAL A 42 -10.22 -12.38 -2.57
CA VAL A 42 -10.57 -12.26 -3.99
C VAL A 42 -9.55 -12.95 -4.89
N PHE A 43 -8.29 -12.95 -4.49
CA PHE A 43 -7.18 -13.51 -5.27
C PHE A 43 -6.42 -14.56 -4.47
N PRO A 44 -7.07 -15.65 -4.07
CA PRO A 44 -6.45 -16.62 -3.14
C PRO A 44 -5.21 -17.32 -3.70
N HIS A 45 -5.02 -17.31 -5.02
CA HIS A 45 -3.88 -17.99 -5.64
C HIS A 45 -2.69 -17.06 -5.89
N VAL A 46 -2.86 -15.76 -5.64
CA VAL A 46 -1.78 -14.79 -5.82
C VAL A 46 -0.73 -15.00 -4.75
N LYS A 47 0.54 -15.00 -5.16
CA LYS A 47 1.68 -15.16 -4.25
C LYS A 47 2.69 -14.04 -4.37
N ARG A 48 2.71 -13.35 -5.52
CA ARG A 48 3.72 -12.33 -5.82
C ARG A 48 3.00 -11.03 -6.13
N VAL A 49 3.27 -10.01 -5.31
CA VAL A 49 2.54 -8.75 -5.36
C VAL A 49 3.51 -7.59 -5.50
N LEU A 50 3.22 -6.70 -6.44
CA LEU A 50 3.93 -5.44 -6.59
C LEU A 50 3.04 -4.32 -6.10
N VAL A 51 3.58 -3.46 -5.24
CA VAL A 51 2.89 -2.25 -4.79
C VAL A 51 3.54 -1.05 -5.47
N VAL A 52 2.73 -0.22 -6.13
CA VAL A 52 3.20 1.01 -6.77
C VAL A 52 2.67 2.17 -5.94
N ALA A 53 3.55 2.82 -5.20
CA ALA A 53 3.17 3.82 -4.21
C ALA A 53 3.53 5.24 -4.65
N GLY A 54 2.60 6.16 -4.44
CA GLY A 54 2.84 7.59 -4.54
C GLY A 54 3.31 8.15 -3.21
N LYS A 55 3.24 9.47 -3.06
CA LYS A 55 3.79 10.16 -1.89
C LYS A 55 2.80 10.44 -0.76
N GLY A 56 1.52 10.45 -1.06
CA GLY A 56 0.49 10.83 -0.09
C GLY A 56 -0.01 9.68 0.75
N ASN A 57 -1.15 9.88 1.39
CA ASN A 57 -1.75 8.86 2.25
C ASN A 57 -2.07 7.59 1.49
N ASN A 58 -2.48 7.71 0.24
CA ASN A 58 -2.76 6.55 -0.58
C ASN A 58 -1.51 5.68 -0.77
N GLY A 59 -0.37 6.34 -1.03
CA GLY A 59 0.90 5.63 -1.09
C GLY A 59 1.24 4.95 0.22
N GLY A 60 1.00 5.64 1.34
CA GLY A 60 1.20 5.07 2.66
C GLY A 60 0.35 3.83 2.89
N ASP A 61 -0.92 3.85 2.48
CA ASP A 61 -1.79 2.67 2.53
C ASP A 61 -1.17 1.50 1.78
N GLY A 62 -0.61 1.78 0.59
CA GLY A 62 0.07 0.76 -0.21
C GLY A 62 1.28 0.18 0.50
N LEU A 63 2.04 1.01 1.20
CA LEU A 63 3.21 0.54 1.94
C LEU A 63 2.79 -0.35 3.13
N VAL A 64 1.66 -0.06 3.76
CA VAL A 64 1.10 -0.95 4.78
C VAL A 64 0.76 -2.30 4.17
N VAL A 65 0.16 -2.31 2.98
CA VAL A 65 -0.15 -3.55 2.27
C VAL A 65 1.12 -4.36 2.03
N ALA A 66 2.18 -3.69 1.53
CA ALA A 66 3.45 -4.35 1.27
C ALA A 66 4.00 -5.01 2.52
N ARG A 67 3.97 -4.31 3.65
CA ARG A 67 4.49 -4.84 4.90
C ARG A 67 3.71 -6.07 5.37
N HIS A 68 2.40 -5.99 5.38
CA HIS A 68 1.58 -7.11 5.85
C HIS A 68 1.67 -8.32 4.95
N LEU A 69 1.68 -8.13 3.64
CA LEU A 69 1.84 -9.24 2.72
C LEU A 69 3.20 -9.91 2.90
N HIS A 70 4.24 -9.10 3.09
CA HIS A 70 5.56 -9.65 3.34
C HIS A 70 5.56 -10.51 4.61
N LEU A 71 4.96 -10.01 5.69
CA LEU A 71 4.91 -10.76 6.95
C LEU A 71 4.07 -12.02 6.83
N LEU A 72 3.13 -12.07 5.91
CA LEU A 72 2.32 -13.26 5.65
C LEU A 72 2.99 -14.25 4.72
N GLY A 73 4.19 -13.95 4.24
CA GLY A 73 4.94 -14.88 3.40
C GLY A 73 4.79 -14.69 1.91
N TYR A 74 4.12 -13.63 1.46
CA TYR A 74 4.05 -13.31 0.04
C TYR A 74 5.40 -12.81 -0.44
N LYS A 75 5.66 -12.98 -1.74
CA LYS A 75 6.79 -12.34 -2.39
C LYS A 75 6.36 -10.93 -2.77
N VAL A 76 6.92 -9.92 -2.13
CA VAL A 76 6.47 -8.54 -2.28
C VAL A 76 7.61 -7.68 -2.80
N GLY A 77 7.29 -6.85 -3.80
CA GLY A 77 8.13 -5.74 -4.19
C GLY A 77 7.33 -4.46 -4.12
N TYR A 78 8.00 -3.33 -3.96
CA TYR A 78 7.32 -2.05 -4.05
C TYR A 78 8.21 -1.02 -4.74
N VAL A 79 7.56 -0.11 -5.46
CA VAL A 79 8.26 1.00 -6.11
C VAL A 79 7.67 2.30 -5.59
N LEU A 80 8.55 3.30 -5.44
CA LEU A 80 8.16 4.64 -5.06
C LEU A 80 8.14 5.49 -6.33
N ALA A 81 7.00 5.44 -7.02
CA ALA A 81 6.88 5.95 -8.38
C ALA A 81 7.09 7.46 -8.49
N LEU A 82 6.84 8.21 -7.42
CA LEU A 82 6.98 9.65 -7.41
C LEU A 82 8.19 10.11 -6.59
N GLY A 83 9.09 9.17 -6.23
CA GLY A 83 10.30 9.45 -5.49
C GLY A 83 10.22 8.99 -4.04
N GLU A 84 11.38 8.99 -3.36
CA GLU A 84 11.50 8.47 -2.00
C GLU A 84 11.27 9.51 -0.92
N ASP A 85 10.98 10.74 -1.30
CA ASP A 85 10.80 11.84 -0.36
C ASP A 85 9.37 11.82 0.19
N LEU A 86 9.08 10.83 0.99
CA LEU A 86 7.79 10.66 1.64
C LEU A 86 7.80 11.31 3.01
N LYS A 87 6.69 11.97 3.37
CA LYS A 87 6.57 12.68 4.64
C LYS A 87 5.39 12.15 5.44
N GLY A 88 5.34 12.51 6.71
CA GLY A 88 4.24 12.14 7.58
C GLY A 88 4.08 10.63 7.72
N ASP A 89 2.84 10.19 7.70
CA ASP A 89 2.52 8.78 7.90
C ASP A 89 3.09 7.89 6.80
N ALA A 90 3.07 8.34 5.56
CA ALA A 90 3.67 7.57 4.46
C ALA A 90 5.18 7.41 4.66
N GLY A 91 5.84 8.46 5.10
CA GLY A 91 7.28 8.40 5.41
C GLY A 91 7.57 7.41 6.52
N LEU A 92 6.72 7.36 7.54
CA LEU A 92 6.87 6.39 8.62
C LEU A 92 6.73 4.96 8.11
N GLN A 93 5.77 4.71 7.23
CA GLN A 93 5.60 3.37 6.66
C GLN A 93 6.83 2.95 5.86
N LEU A 94 7.40 3.85 5.08
CA LEU A 94 8.63 3.56 4.34
C LEU A 94 9.77 3.20 5.29
N LYS A 95 9.90 3.96 6.37
CA LYS A 95 10.94 3.70 7.36
C LYS A 95 10.79 2.30 7.97
N ILE A 96 9.55 1.89 8.26
CA ILE A 96 9.27 0.57 8.79
C ILE A 96 9.68 -0.51 7.80
N LEU A 97 9.30 -0.36 6.52
CA LEU A 97 9.69 -1.32 5.49
C LEU A 97 11.19 -1.47 5.39
N LYS A 98 11.90 -0.36 5.37
CA LYS A 98 13.36 -0.40 5.29
C LYS A 98 13.97 -1.08 6.51
N SER A 99 13.40 -0.89 7.69
CA SER A 99 13.89 -1.54 8.90
C SER A 99 13.67 -3.04 8.88
N LEU A 100 12.72 -3.53 8.07
CA LEU A 100 12.50 -4.95 7.86
C LEU A 100 13.41 -5.53 6.77
N GLY A 101 14.28 -4.72 6.19
CA GLY A 101 15.15 -5.14 5.12
C GLY A 101 14.54 -5.06 3.74
N LEU A 102 13.38 -4.39 3.60
CA LEU A 102 12.69 -4.27 2.33
C LEU A 102 12.98 -2.90 1.71
N GLU A 103 13.86 -2.88 0.72
CA GLU A 103 14.19 -1.67 -0.01
C GLU A 103 13.28 -1.51 -1.22
N PRO A 104 12.97 -0.27 -1.63
CA PRO A 104 12.16 -0.08 -2.83
C PRO A 104 12.90 -0.57 -4.07
N LEU A 105 12.15 -1.12 -5.00
CA LEU A 105 12.71 -1.55 -6.27
C LEU A 105 12.97 -0.34 -7.16
N ARG A 106 14.08 -0.39 -7.90
CA ARG A 106 14.42 0.66 -8.87
C ARG A 106 13.98 0.29 -10.27
N GLU A 107 13.97 -1.01 -10.55
CA GLU A 107 13.55 -1.55 -11.83
C GLU A 107 12.54 -2.65 -11.57
N VAL A 108 11.54 -2.74 -12.42
CA VAL A 108 10.46 -3.70 -12.26
C VAL A 108 10.27 -4.47 -13.55
N ASP A 109 10.24 -5.79 -13.41
CA ASP A 109 9.73 -6.64 -14.47
C ASP A 109 8.36 -7.15 -14.02
N PHE A 110 7.31 -6.69 -14.69
CA PHE A 110 5.95 -7.05 -14.30
C PHE A 110 5.68 -8.55 -14.41
N LYS A 111 6.49 -9.27 -15.17
CA LYS A 111 6.36 -10.73 -15.25
C LYS A 111 6.66 -11.42 -13.94
N ASP A 112 7.36 -10.75 -13.03
CA ASP A 112 7.71 -11.34 -11.73
C ASP A 112 6.55 -11.29 -10.75
N PHE A 113 5.42 -10.66 -11.11
CA PHE A 113 4.33 -10.43 -10.19
C PHE A 113 3.00 -10.93 -10.76
N ASP A 114 2.13 -11.37 -9.86
CA ASP A 114 0.79 -11.85 -10.20
C ASP A 114 -0.27 -10.75 -10.04
N LEU A 115 0.02 -9.77 -9.18
CA LEU A 115 -0.92 -8.72 -8.84
C LEU A 115 -0.16 -7.42 -8.67
N VAL A 116 -0.74 -6.32 -9.14
CA VAL A 116 -0.22 -4.97 -8.87
C VAL A 116 -1.25 -4.24 -8.02
N VAL A 117 -0.79 -3.67 -6.91
CA VAL A 117 -1.61 -2.78 -6.09
C VAL A 117 -1.24 -1.35 -6.50
N ASP A 118 -2.22 -0.64 -7.07
CA ASP A 118 -2.03 0.74 -7.52
C ASP A 118 -2.36 1.69 -6.37
N ALA A 119 -1.33 2.23 -5.76
CA ALA A 119 -1.43 3.19 -4.66
C ALA A 119 -0.77 4.53 -5.03
N LEU A 120 -0.87 4.91 -6.31
CA LEU A 120 -0.25 6.14 -6.80
C LEU A 120 -1.03 7.38 -6.41
N PHE A 121 -2.33 7.36 -6.59
CA PHE A 121 -3.17 8.54 -6.41
C PHE A 121 -4.38 8.23 -5.54
N GLY A 122 -4.75 9.19 -4.73
CA GLY A 122 -5.94 9.07 -3.91
C GLY A 122 -7.18 9.52 -4.66
N THR A 123 -8.28 9.61 -3.92
CA THR A 123 -9.58 9.95 -4.49
C THR A 123 -9.68 11.39 -4.95
N GLY A 124 -8.81 12.25 -4.42
CA GLY A 124 -8.80 13.67 -4.80
C GLY A 124 -8.04 13.97 -6.07
N PHE A 125 -7.59 12.95 -6.72
CA PHE A 125 -6.73 13.11 -7.88
C PHE A 125 -7.44 13.75 -9.06
N GLU A 126 -8.66 13.42 -9.25
CA GLU A 126 -9.40 13.96 -10.39
C GLU A 126 -9.36 15.47 -10.43
#